data_b9dbe116e342c3369f48b5f9e493c589
#
_entry.id   b9dbe116e342c3369f48b5f9e493c589
#
_cell.length_a   1.000
_cell.length_b   1.000
_cell.length_c   1.000
_cell.angle_alpha   90.00
_cell.angle_beta   90.00
_cell.angle_gamma   90.00
#
_symmetry.space_group_name_H-M   'P 1'
#
loop_
_entity.id
_entity.type
_entity.pdbx_description
1 polymer ?
#
loop_
_entity_poly.entity_id
_entity_poly.type
_entity_poly.pdbx_seq_one_letter_code
_entity_poly.pdbx_strand_id
1 'polypeptide(L)'
;MTFTSCIPAQNFGLASEITIPGFQPLQLSSPAPAQFVAVDPCHVFEESFLEDFALWWTWHDTRTPLYIAGPTGCGKTTSVLQFLARVNVPVISVTCSRRFVKDDLVGRWGANEGSFAWIDGPATIAWKTGAVLLINEFSLAPPEVWVGANDIFEGQPITIEKTGLSIPRHDNARVIVTDNCRCGTLPESAYSSRNQQDVSTCDRFWHLQASWPSPEVETRIVLARCERVVPGGLPAPTPDILARCAARFAQATRMNPARETDFASGDVPPALSTRVLIRLCEILTQLLASGIAPDQALARAVRLAIGSALTDQACLALMELAAFHFAPLFESLGSAAKKCRRQARLPTLD
;
A
#
# COMPACT_ATOMS: atom_id res chain seq x y z
N MET A 1 25.25 -12.56 3.18
CA MET A 1 25.81 -11.59 2.20
C MET A 1 25.73 -10.22 2.84
N THR A 2 26.81 -9.46 2.86
CA THR A 2 26.80 -8.05 3.25
C THR A 2 26.21 -7.22 2.09
N PHE A 3 25.50 -6.12 2.40
CA PHE A 3 25.05 -5.19 1.40
C PHE A 3 26.23 -4.71 0.54
N THR A 4 26.07 -4.75 -0.78
CA THR A 4 27.16 -4.54 -1.74
C THR A 4 27.09 -3.19 -2.43
N SER A 5 26.03 -2.42 -2.23
CA SER A 5 25.84 -1.10 -2.83
C SER A 5 25.16 -0.12 -1.86
N CYS A 6 25.45 1.17 -2.08
CA CYS A 6 24.76 2.27 -1.43
C CYS A 6 23.86 2.94 -2.47
N ILE A 7 22.56 2.92 -2.27
CA ILE A 7 21.58 3.46 -3.20
C ILE A 7 21.25 4.89 -2.78
N PRO A 8 21.42 5.90 -3.65
CA PRO A 8 21.11 7.27 -3.31
C PRO A 8 19.65 7.45 -2.89
N ALA A 9 19.40 8.23 -1.87
CA ALA A 9 18.05 8.53 -1.39
C ALA A 9 17.16 9.18 -2.48
N GLN A 10 17.77 9.86 -3.44
CA GLN A 10 17.09 10.42 -4.61
C GLN A 10 16.34 9.35 -5.44
N ASN A 11 16.81 8.10 -5.46
CA ASN A 11 16.09 6.99 -6.12
C ASN A 11 14.76 6.65 -5.46
N PHE A 12 14.55 7.17 -4.25
CA PHE A 12 13.28 7.06 -3.50
C PHE A 12 12.46 8.35 -3.56
N GLY A 13 12.99 9.42 -4.17
CA GLY A 13 12.37 10.74 -4.23
C GLY A 13 12.69 11.62 -3.02
N LEU A 14 13.63 11.23 -2.16
CA LEU A 14 14.12 12.07 -1.06
C LEU A 14 15.17 13.06 -1.55
N ALA A 15 15.11 14.30 -1.04
CA ALA A 15 16.08 15.35 -1.34
C ALA A 15 17.41 15.22 -0.59
N SER A 16 17.57 14.21 0.27
CA SER A 16 18.73 14.06 1.13
C SER A 16 19.92 13.38 0.44
N GLU A 17 21.13 13.64 0.93
CA GLU A 17 22.36 12.96 0.51
C GLU A 17 22.56 11.58 1.18
N ILE A 18 21.56 11.11 1.92
CA ILE A 18 21.61 9.81 2.60
C ILE A 18 21.67 8.69 1.56
N THR A 19 22.51 7.69 1.84
CA THR A 19 22.59 6.47 1.05
C THR A 19 21.97 5.30 1.81
N ILE A 20 21.17 4.52 1.12
CA ILE A 20 20.47 3.36 1.68
C ILE A 20 21.19 2.09 1.25
N PRO A 21 21.63 1.23 2.18
CA PRO A 21 22.31 0.00 1.83
C PRO A 21 21.37 -0.98 1.13
N GLY A 22 21.86 -1.56 0.06
CA GLY A 22 21.13 -2.52 -0.75
C GLY A 22 22.05 -3.50 -1.46
N PHE A 23 21.48 -4.31 -2.33
CA PHE A 23 22.24 -5.22 -3.18
C PHE A 23 22.36 -4.64 -4.58
N GLN A 24 23.51 -4.85 -5.22
CA GLN A 24 23.58 -4.66 -6.66
C GLN A 24 22.61 -5.66 -7.32
N PRO A 25 22.03 -5.31 -8.50
CA PRO A 25 21.26 -6.26 -9.27
C PRO A 25 22.15 -7.46 -9.60
N LEU A 26 22.13 -8.46 -8.73
CA LEU A 26 22.69 -9.77 -9.07
C LEU A 26 21.62 -10.49 -9.89
N GLN A 27 22.05 -11.14 -10.96
CA GLN A 27 21.27 -12.20 -11.58
C GLN A 27 21.17 -13.39 -10.59
N LEU A 28 20.54 -13.15 -9.45
CA LEU A 28 20.17 -14.23 -8.57
C LEU A 28 19.03 -14.97 -9.27
N SER A 29 19.32 -16.17 -9.72
CA SER A 29 18.29 -17.17 -9.90
C SER A 29 17.54 -17.23 -8.58
N SER A 30 16.38 -16.56 -8.53
CA SER A 30 15.55 -16.51 -7.33
C SER A 30 15.19 -17.95 -6.95
N PRO A 31 15.64 -18.47 -5.80
CA PRO A 31 15.08 -19.71 -5.32
C PRO A 31 13.61 -19.41 -5.02
N ALA A 32 12.71 -19.87 -5.90
CA ALA A 32 11.28 -19.83 -5.59
C ALA A 32 11.07 -20.36 -4.15
N PRO A 33 10.22 -19.71 -3.32
CA PRO A 33 9.18 -18.78 -3.69
C PRO A 33 9.47 -17.29 -3.32
N ALA A 34 10.67 -16.93 -2.84
CA ALA A 34 11.02 -15.52 -2.60
C ALA A 34 11.14 -14.78 -3.95
N GLN A 35 10.56 -13.60 -4.05
CA GLN A 35 10.45 -12.85 -5.30
C GLN A 35 11.13 -11.49 -5.21
N PHE A 36 11.79 -11.09 -6.29
CA PHE A 36 12.18 -9.70 -6.50
C PHE A 36 11.00 -8.93 -7.07
N VAL A 37 10.63 -7.84 -6.40
CA VAL A 37 9.55 -6.97 -6.85
C VAL A 37 10.07 -6.03 -7.93
N ALA A 38 9.30 -5.83 -8.99
CA ALA A 38 9.63 -4.84 -10.01
C ALA A 38 9.45 -3.41 -9.46
N VAL A 39 10.37 -2.52 -9.81
CA VAL A 39 10.24 -1.09 -9.48
C VAL A 39 9.07 -0.49 -10.24
N ASP A 40 8.11 0.09 -9.53
CA ASP A 40 7.06 0.93 -10.12
C ASP A 40 7.57 2.39 -10.17
N PRO A 41 7.84 2.94 -11.37
CA PRO A 41 8.35 4.31 -11.52
C PRO A 41 7.31 5.37 -11.11
N CYS A 42 6.02 5.00 -11.05
CA CYS A 42 4.95 5.89 -10.61
C CYS A 42 4.66 5.82 -9.11
N HIS A 43 5.42 5.02 -8.37
CA HIS A 43 5.25 4.97 -6.92
C HIS A 43 5.87 6.22 -6.27
N VAL A 44 5.07 6.92 -5.49
CA VAL A 44 5.49 8.08 -4.71
C VAL A 44 5.44 7.69 -3.23
N PHE A 45 6.56 7.88 -2.53
CA PHE A 45 6.62 7.68 -1.09
C PHE A 45 6.12 8.91 -0.35
N GLU A 46 5.50 8.70 0.82
CA GLU A 46 5.38 9.73 1.84
C GLU A 46 6.74 9.88 2.52
N GLU A 47 7.26 11.11 2.60
CA GLU A 47 8.65 11.38 2.99
C GLU A 47 8.93 10.93 4.44
N SER A 48 8.05 11.31 5.37
CA SER A 48 8.20 10.94 6.78
C SER A 48 8.17 9.41 7.00
N PHE A 49 7.29 8.71 6.27
CA PHE A 49 7.25 7.25 6.32
C PHE A 49 8.55 6.65 5.81
N LEU A 50 9.08 7.19 4.73
CA LEU A 50 10.30 6.67 4.12
C LEU A 50 11.53 6.92 4.99
N GLU A 51 11.61 8.07 5.65
CA GLU A 51 12.69 8.41 6.59
C GLU A 51 12.73 7.44 7.77
N ASP A 52 11.58 7.22 8.43
CA ASP A 52 11.47 6.28 9.55
C ASP A 52 11.76 4.84 9.12
N PHE A 53 11.26 4.44 7.93
CA PHE A 53 11.54 3.12 7.38
C PHE A 53 13.03 2.94 7.07
N ALA A 54 13.68 3.95 6.48
CA ALA A 54 15.10 3.93 6.18
C ALA A 54 15.95 3.90 7.44
N LEU A 55 15.54 4.61 8.51
CA LEU A 55 16.19 4.55 9.80
C LEU A 55 16.18 3.13 10.37
N TRP A 56 15.03 2.46 10.39
CA TRP A 56 14.93 1.06 10.77
C TRP A 56 15.75 0.14 9.87
N TRP A 57 15.72 0.38 8.54
CA TRP A 57 16.44 -0.45 7.58
C TRP A 57 17.96 -0.38 7.76
N THR A 58 18.49 0.77 8.13
CA THR A 58 19.92 1.00 8.36
C THR A 58 20.38 0.66 9.79
N TRP A 59 19.43 0.28 10.67
CA TRP A 59 19.74 -0.05 12.04
C TRP A 59 20.71 -1.23 12.13
N HIS A 60 21.64 -1.16 13.07
CA HIS A 60 22.72 -2.15 13.22
C HIS A 60 22.22 -3.54 13.62
N ASP A 61 21.14 -3.65 14.39
CA ASP A 61 20.53 -4.92 14.76
C ASP A 61 19.40 -5.28 13.77
N THR A 62 19.73 -6.16 12.83
CA THR A 62 18.82 -6.62 11.79
C THR A 62 17.76 -7.61 12.29
N ARG A 63 17.82 -8.04 13.55
CA ARG A 63 16.87 -8.99 14.15
C ARG A 63 15.59 -8.33 14.60
N THR A 64 15.62 -7.05 14.98
CA THR A 64 14.44 -6.35 15.44
C THR A 64 13.43 -6.17 14.32
N PRO A 65 12.22 -6.76 14.43
CA PRO A 65 11.21 -6.68 13.39
C PRO A 65 10.53 -5.31 13.36
N LEU A 66 9.88 -4.99 12.23
CA LEU A 66 9.13 -3.75 12.06
C LEU A 66 7.62 -4.04 11.99
N TYR A 67 6.83 -3.34 12.80
CA TYR A 67 5.37 -3.33 12.76
C TYR A 67 4.88 -2.01 12.16
N ILE A 68 4.15 -2.09 11.05
CA ILE A 68 3.60 -0.93 10.35
C ILE A 68 2.09 -0.92 10.52
N ALA A 69 1.60 -0.02 11.37
CA ALA A 69 0.17 0.21 11.57
C ALA A 69 -0.33 1.37 10.71
N GLY A 70 -1.60 1.34 10.32
CA GLY A 70 -2.21 2.48 9.63
C GLY A 70 -3.50 2.12 8.89
N PRO A 71 -4.25 3.11 8.41
CA PRO A 71 -5.55 2.90 7.80
C PRO A 71 -5.49 2.06 6.52
N THR A 72 -6.62 1.42 6.19
CA THR A 72 -6.73 0.63 4.96
C THR A 72 -6.47 1.50 3.73
N GLY A 73 -5.62 0.98 2.82
CA GLY A 73 -5.38 1.60 1.51
C GLY A 73 -4.54 2.87 1.54
N CYS A 74 -3.80 3.15 2.64
CA CYS A 74 -2.81 4.24 2.70
C CYS A 74 -1.47 3.90 2.02
N GLY A 75 -1.27 2.67 1.56
CA GLY A 75 -0.06 2.30 0.82
C GLY A 75 0.99 1.50 1.60
N LYS A 76 0.74 1.07 2.85
CA LYS A 76 1.72 0.33 3.69
C LYS A 76 2.49 -0.76 2.94
N THR A 77 1.79 -1.79 2.51
CA THR A 77 2.38 -2.94 1.80
C THR A 77 3.06 -2.52 0.50
N THR A 78 2.45 -1.59 -0.24
CA THR A 78 3.01 -1.11 -1.51
C THR A 78 4.32 -0.36 -1.28
N SER A 79 4.40 0.51 -0.27
CA SER A 79 5.62 1.25 0.07
C SER A 79 6.74 0.30 0.53
N VAL A 80 6.43 -0.70 1.36
CA VAL A 80 7.39 -1.74 1.72
C VAL A 80 7.93 -2.45 0.48
N LEU A 81 7.05 -2.95 -0.37
CA LEU A 81 7.44 -3.66 -1.59
C LEU A 81 8.26 -2.79 -2.54
N GLN A 82 7.89 -1.52 -2.68
CA GLN A 82 8.60 -0.57 -3.54
C GLN A 82 9.95 -0.10 -2.95
N PHE A 83 10.08 -0.07 -1.63
CA PHE A 83 11.37 0.09 -0.98
C PHE A 83 12.27 -1.11 -1.28
N LEU A 84 11.79 -2.33 -1.02
CA LEU A 84 12.55 -3.56 -1.25
C LEU A 84 12.95 -3.75 -2.73
N ALA A 85 12.08 -3.34 -3.66
CA ALA A 85 12.40 -3.32 -5.09
C ALA A 85 13.61 -2.43 -5.40
N ARG A 86 13.69 -1.23 -4.78
CA ARG A 86 14.79 -0.27 -5.03
C ARG A 86 16.10 -0.67 -4.37
N VAL A 87 16.05 -1.37 -3.24
CA VAL A 87 17.24 -1.94 -2.61
C VAL A 87 17.59 -3.33 -3.13
N ASN A 88 16.81 -3.84 -4.10
CA ASN A 88 16.99 -5.14 -4.74
C ASN A 88 17.08 -6.31 -3.74
N VAL A 89 16.16 -6.34 -2.78
CA VAL A 89 16.06 -7.39 -1.77
C VAL A 89 14.85 -8.27 -2.05
N PRO A 90 14.99 -9.60 -2.07
CA PRO A 90 13.87 -10.50 -2.29
C PRO A 90 12.92 -10.49 -1.09
N VAL A 91 11.64 -10.67 -1.36
CA VAL A 91 10.59 -10.73 -0.36
C VAL A 91 9.77 -11.99 -0.49
N ILE A 92 9.37 -12.53 0.64
CA ILE A 92 8.34 -13.57 0.73
C ILE A 92 7.19 -13.02 1.55
N SER A 93 6.00 -12.97 0.96
CA SER A 93 4.81 -12.40 1.60
C SER A 93 3.86 -13.49 2.04
N VAL A 94 3.28 -13.31 3.22
CA VAL A 94 2.16 -14.10 3.71
C VAL A 94 1.05 -13.17 4.20
N THR A 95 -0.20 -13.54 3.96
CA THR A 95 -1.36 -12.80 4.47
C THR A 95 -2.08 -13.65 5.49
N CYS A 96 -2.26 -13.11 6.69
CA CYS A 96 -2.90 -13.80 7.78
C CYS A 96 -4.41 -13.96 7.57
N SER A 97 -4.95 -14.97 8.21
CA SER A 97 -6.38 -15.24 8.29
C SER A 97 -6.75 -15.66 9.71
N ARG A 98 -8.04 -15.74 10.01
CA ARG A 98 -8.52 -16.24 11.31
C ARG A 98 -8.14 -17.70 11.61
N ARG A 99 -7.74 -18.46 10.58
CA ARG A 99 -7.31 -19.86 10.72
C ARG A 99 -5.80 -20.02 10.58
N PHE A 100 -5.07 -18.91 10.65
CA PHE A 100 -3.62 -18.91 10.53
C PHE A 100 -3.00 -19.64 11.72
N VAL A 101 -2.03 -20.50 11.46
CA VAL A 101 -1.30 -21.27 12.48
C VAL A 101 0.21 -21.14 12.28
N LYS A 102 1.00 -21.45 13.31
CA LYS A 102 2.49 -21.38 13.24
C LYS A 102 3.05 -22.23 12.08
N ASP A 103 2.44 -23.37 11.77
CA ASP A 103 2.86 -24.24 10.66
C ASP A 103 2.75 -23.54 9.30
N ASP A 104 1.84 -22.57 9.13
CA ASP A 104 1.75 -21.76 7.89
C ASP A 104 2.97 -20.85 7.70
N LEU A 105 3.68 -20.49 8.79
CA LEU A 105 4.94 -19.75 8.73
C LEU A 105 6.14 -20.67 8.59
N VAL A 106 6.20 -21.71 9.41
CA VAL A 106 7.40 -22.54 9.54
C VAL A 106 7.46 -23.61 8.45
N GLY A 107 6.33 -24.21 8.11
CA GLY A 107 6.23 -25.26 7.10
C GLY A 107 5.42 -26.45 7.58
N ARG A 108 5.17 -27.37 6.67
CA ARG A 108 4.32 -28.53 6.90
C ARG A 108 4.73 -29.74 6.08
N TRP A 109 4.33 -30.89 6.53
CA TRP A 109 4.40 -32.09 5.70
C TRP A 109 3.33 -32.05 4.60
N GLY A 110 3.70 -32.42 3.39
CA GLY A 110 2.80 -32.46 2.25
C GLY A 110 3.27 -33.40 1.17
N ALA A 111 2.37 -33.75 0.25
CA ALA A 111 2.72 -34.51 -0.95
C ALA A 111 3.44 -33.58 -1.94
N ASN A 112 4.63 -33.96 -2.36
CA ASN A 112 5.41 -33.28 -3.38
C ASN A 112 5.92 -34.35 -4.37
N GLU A 113 5.56 -34.22 -5.65
CA GLU A 113 6.00 -35.12 -6.74
C GLU A 113 5.84 -36.63 -6.43
N GLY A 114 4.73 -37.00 -5.74
CA GLY A 114 4.41 -38.38 -5.40
C GLY A 114 5.10 -38.91 -4.14
N SER A 115 5.91 -38.12 -3.44
CA SER A 115 6.50 -38.41 -2.13
C SER A 115 5.94 -37.54 -1.04
N PHE A 116 5.94 -38.01 0.21
CA PHE A 116 5.57 -37.22 1.37
C PHE A 116 6.82 -36.52 1.92
N ALA A 117 6.91 -35.24 1.77
CA ALA A 117 8.09 -34.44 2.13
C ALA A 117 7.74 -33.22 2.97
N TRP A 118 8.72 -32.69 3.66
CA TRP A 118 8.61 -31.40 4.34
C TRP A 118 8.61 -30.26 3.31
N ILE A 119 7.65 -29.36 3.41
CA ILE A 119 7.54 -28.15 2.59
C ILE A 119 7.82 -26.96 3.50
N ASP A 120 8.90 -26.22 3.22
CA ASP A 120 9.28 -25.03 3.99
C ASP A 120 8.19 -23.95 3.89
N GLY A 121 7.88 -23.35 5.02
CA GLY A 121 7.02 -22.17 5.10
C GLY A 121 7.79 -20.87 4.84
N PRO A 122 7.07 -19.72 4.75
CA PRO A 122 7.66 -18.43 4.40
C PRO A 122 8.79 -18.00 5.34
N ALA A 123 8.66 -18.20 6.66
CA ALA A 123 9.69 -17.85 7.62
C ALA A 123 10.96 -18.72 7.43
N THR A 124 10.79 -20.02 7.25
CA THR A 124 11.92 -20.93 7.00
C THR A 124 12.66 -20.58 5.71
N ILE A 125 11.93 -20.21 4.65
CA ILE A 125 12.53 -19.76 3.41
C ILE A 125 13.28 -18.44 3.60
N ALA A 126 12.69 -17.46 4.30
CA ALA A 126 13.35 -16.20 4.61
C ALA A 126 14.65 -16.43 5.40
N TRP A 127 14.63 -17.32 6.42
CA TRP A 127 15.81 -17.68 7.22
C TRP A 127 16.90 -18.34 6.37
N LYS A 128 16.54 -19.21 5.43
CA LYS A 128 17.51 -19.86 4.54
C LYS A 128 18.10 -18.94 3.47
N THR A 129 17.31 -18.01 2.95
CA THR A 129 17.66 -17.22 1.74
C THR A 129 18.11 -15.80 2.03
N GLY A 130 17.78 -15.26 3.20
CA GLY A 130 18.01 -13.85 3.51
C GLY A 130 16.96 -12.91 2.92
N ALA A 131 15.84 -13.44 2.46
CA ALA A 131 14.70 -12.65 2.01
C ALA A 131 14.01 -11.93 3.18
N VAL A 132 13.29 -10.85 2.88
CA VAL A 132 12.40 -10.22 3.84
C VAL A 132 11.12 -11.04 3.97
N LEU A 133 10.76 -11.41 5.20
CA LEU A 133 9.45 -11.98 5.53
C LEU A 133 8.46 -10.82 5.74
N LEU A 134 7.50 -10.69 4.85
CA LEU A 134 6.44 -9.69 4.94
C LEU A 134 5.12 -10.35 5.35
N ILE A 135 4.67 -10.05 6.58
CA ILE A 135 3.43 -10.59 7.15
C ILE A 135 2.35 -9.51 7.05
N ASN A 136 1.34 -9.75 6.24
CA ASN A 136 0.22 -8.81 6.05
C ASN A 136 -0.98 -9.22 6.91
N GLU A 137 -1.75 -8.21 7.36
CA GLU A 137 -3.00 -8.41 8.08
C GLU A 137 -2.79 -9.18 9.41
N PHE A 138 -1.74 -8.80 10.13
CA PHE A 138 -1.20 -9.51 11.30
C PHE A 138 -2.26 -9.81 12.38
N SER A 139 -3.09 -8.84 12.71
CA SER A 139 -4.12 -8.99 13.75
C SER A 139 -5.32 -9.87 13.34
N LEU A 140 -5.38 -10.36 12.10
CA LEU A 140 -6.36 -11.39 11.73
C LEU A 140 -6.02 -12.76 12.32
N ALA A 141 -4.73 -13.04 12.52
CA ALA A 141 -4.33 -14.30 13.17
C ALA A 141 -4.61 -14.25 14.68
N PRO A 142 -4.92 -15.41 15.29
CA PRO A 142 -5.09 -15.52 16.74
C PRO A 142 -3.79 -15.14 17.48
N PRO A 143 -3.87 -14.44 18.64
CA PRO A 143 -2.68 -13.98 19.38
C PRO A 143 -1.74 -15.12 19.80
N GLU A 144 -2.27 -16.29 20.12
CA GLU A 144 -1.50 -17.47 20.53
C GLU A 144 -0.54 -17.97 19.45
N VAL A 145 -0.85 -17.71 18.18
CA VAL A 145 0.05 -18.04 17.05
C VAL A 145 1.34 -17.25 17.16
N TRP A 146 1.24 -15.97 17.49
CA TRP A 146 2.36 -15.06 17.57
C TRP A 146 3.20 -15.27 18.83
N VAL A 147 2.55 -15.52 19.96
CA VAL A 147 3.25 -15.92 21.18
C VAL A 147 4.07 -17.18 20.93
N GLY A 148 3.53 -18.15 20.20
CA GLY A 148 4.24 -19.35 19.78
C GLY A 148 5.34 -19.13 18.73
N ALA A 149 5.39 -17.94 18.10
CA ALA A 149 6.36 -17.56 17.07
C ALA A 149 7.32 -16.44 17.51
N ASN A 150 7.35 -16.09 18.80
CA ASN A 150 8.19 -15.04 19.35
C ASN A 150 9.70 -15.23 19.06
N ASP A 151 10.16 -16.49 18.99
CA ASP A 151 11.51 -16.86 18.57
C ASP A 151 11.87 -16.33 17.17
N ILE A 152 10.92 -16.34 16.24
CA ILE A 152 11.10 -15.77 14.90
C ILE A 152 11.24 -14.24 14.98
N PHE A 153 10.44 -13.57 15.80
CA PHE A 153 10.53 -12.11 15.97
C PHE A 153 11.81 -11.67 16.71
N GLU A 154 12.40 -12.53 17.53
CA GLU A 154 13.70 -12.30 18.14
C GLU A 154 14.88 -12.66 17.25
N GLY A 155 14.61 -13.14 16.03
CA GLY A 155 15.65 -13.56 15.09
C GLY A 155 16.41 -14.80 15.53
N GLN A 156 15.78 -15.66 16.32
CA GLN A 156 16.35 -16.94 16.77
C GLN A 156 16.29 -17.98 15.64
N PRO A 157 17.08 -19.05 15.72
CA PRO A 157 16.96 -20.16 14.79
C PRO A 157 15.55 -20.77 14.84
N ILE A 158 14.99 -21.10 13.67
CA ILE A 158 13.71 -21.79 13.59
C ILE A 158 13.95 -23.29 13.81
N THR A 159 13.39 -23.81 14.91
CA THR A 159 13.42 -25.25 15.18
C THR A 159 12.17 -25.90 14.65
N ILE A 160 12.34 -26.81 13.71
CA ILE A 160 11.25 -27.62 13.12
C ILE A 160 11.07 -28.85 14.01
N GLU A 161 10.18 -28.79 14.98
CA GLU A 161 9.94 -29.84 15.98
C GLU A 161 9.72 -31.21 15.34
N LYS A 162 8.99 -31.25 14.22
CA LYS A 162 8.61 -32.48 13.51
C LYS A 162 9.78 -33.16 12.78
N THR A 163 10.89 -32.47 12.56
CA THR A 163 12.08 -33.02 11.87
C THR A 163 13.33 -32.98 12.74
N GLY A 164 13.30 -32.26 13.87
CA GLY A 164 14.45 -31.99 14.72
C GLY A 164 15.49 -31.04 14.09
N LEU A 165 15.20 -30.45 12.92
CA LEU A 165 16.12 -29.54 12.25
C LEU A 165 16.02 -28.14 12.87
N SER A 166 17.17 -27.53 13.08
CA SER A 166 17.28 -26.11 13.47
C SER A 166 17.85 -25.32 12.29
N ILE A 167 17.09 -24.32 11.84
CA ILE A 167 17.42 -23.47 10.70
C ILE A 167 17.98 -22.14 11.26
N PRO A 168 19.29 -21.88 11.13
CA PRO A 168 19.87 -20.63 11.58
C PRO A 168 19.32 -19.48 10.71
N ARG A 169 19.17 -18.31 11.35
CA ARG A 169 18.77 -17.11 10.64
C ARG A 169 19.89 -16.62 9.72
N HIS A 170 19.57 -16.36 8.47
CA HIS A 170 20.46 -15.63 7.56
C HIS A 170 20.58 -14.16 8.00
N ASP A 171 21.79 -13.56 7.97
CA ASP A 171 22.06 -12.20 8.46
C ASP A 171 21.20 -11.12 7.82
N ASN A 172 20.81 -11.30 6.56
CA ASN A 172 19.97 -10.35 5.83
C ASN A 172 18.47 -10.57 6.04
N ALA A 173 18.06 -11.70 6.60
CA ALA A 173 16.64 -11.96 6.83
C ALA A 173 16.08 -10.93 7.81
N ARG A 174 14.95 -10.33 7.46
CA ARG A 174 14.23 -9.36 8.28
C ARG A 174 12.75 -9.68 8.28
N VAL A 175 12.06 -9.24 9.32
CA VAL A 175 10.62 -9.40 9.44
C VAL A 175 9.96 -8.03 9.40
N ILE A 176 8.98 -7.88 8.52
CA ILE A 176 8.13 -6.71 8.43
C ILE A 176 6.67 -7.17 8.55
N VAL A 177 5.92 -6.48 9.38
CA VAL A 177 4.50 -6.74 9.61
C VAL A 177 3.70 -5.53 9.17
N THR A 178 2.59 -5.74 8.47
CA THR A 178 1.64 -4.67 8.16
C THR A 178 0.27 -4.98 8.73
N ASP A 179 -0.38 -3.97 9.32
CA ASP A 179 -1.70 -4.10 9.91
C ASP A 179 -2.54 -2.82 9.79
N ASN A 180 -3.84 -2.94 10.02
CA ASN A 180 -4.73 -1.80 10.10
C ASN A 180 -4.96 -1.32 11.55
N CYS A 181 -4.52 -2.10 12.53
CA CYS A 181 -4.61 -1.80 13.95
C CYS A 181 -3.22 -1.59 14.55
N ARG A 182 -3.14 -0.80 15.62
CA ARG A 182 -1.93 -0.70 16.43
C ARG A 182 -1.77 -1.97 17.25
N CYS A 183 -0.54 -2.46 17.36
CA CYS A 183 -0.25 -3.66 18.14
C CYS A 183 -0.65 -3.47 19.62
N GLY A 184 -1.28 -4.48 20.21
CA GLY A 184 -1.69 -4.46 21.62
C GLY A 184 -2.93 -3.61 21.93
N THR A 185 -3.47 -2.84 20.98
CA THR A 185 -4.68 -2.06 21.20
C THR A 185 -5.93 -2.85 20.80
N LEU A 186 -7.07 -2.49 21.39
CA LEU A 186 -8.36 -2.99 20.92
C LEU A 186 -8.63 -2.49 19.51
N PRO A 187 -9.09 -3.35 18.60
CA PRO A 187 -9.47 -2.92 17.26
C PRO A 187 -10.59 -1.89 17.30
N GLU A 188 -10.47 -0.88 16.43
CA GLU A 188 -11.57 0.05 16.18
C GLU A 188 -12.80 -0.70 15.60
N SER A 189 -14.00 -0.16 15.78
CA SER A 189 -15.24 -0.76 15.28
C SER A 189 -15.22 -1.07 13.78
N ALA A 190 -14.52 -0.23 13.01
CA ALA A 190 -14.30 -0.44 11.58
C ALA A 190 -13.51 -1.72 11.23
N TYR A 191 -12.79 -2.28 12.19
CA TYR A 191 -11.93 -3.45 12.04
C TYR A 191 -12.32 -4.60 12.99
N SER A 192 -13.61 -4.81 13.20
CA SER A 192 -14.19 -5.78 14.15
C SER A 192 -13.76 -7.23 13.96
N SER A 193 -13.13 -7.56 12.82
CA SER A 193 -12.60 -8.90 12.55
C SER A 193 -11.20 -9.15 13.09
N ARG A 194 -10.56 -8.14 13.70
CA ARG A 194 -9.20 -8.17 14.22
C ARG A 194 -9.15 -8.68 15.65
N ASN A 195 -8.02 -9.26 16.02
CA ASN A 195 -7.74 -9.68 17.38
C ASN A 195 -6.80 -8.68 18.04
N GLN A 196 -7.03 -8.39 19.32
CA GLN A 196 -6.04 -7.70 20.13
C GLN A 196 -4.84 -8.62 20.31
N GLN A 197 -3.66 -8.14 20.03
CA GLN A 197 -2.43 -8.90 20.13
C GLN A 197 -1.82 -8.79 21.54
N ASP A 198 -1.07 -9.82 21.93
CA ASP A 198 -0.40 -9.86 23.21
C ASP A 198 0.69 -8.80 23.32
N VAL A 199 0.78 -8.13 24.48
CA VAL A 199 1.76 -7.07 24.73
C VAL A 199 3.18 -7.60 24.62
N SER A 200 3.41 -8.84 25.07
CA SER A 200 4.75 -9.46 25.00
C SER A 200 5.23 -9.64 23.57
N THR A 201 4.32 -9.92 22.63
CA THR A 201 4.63 -9.96 21.21
C THR A 201 4.89 -8.56 20.65
N CYS A 202 4.06 -7.59 21.04
CA CYS A 202 4.16 -6.20 20.55
C CYS A 202 5.47 -5.51 20.95
N ASP A 203 5.98 -5.76 22.15
CA ASP A 203 7.23 -5.16 22.64
C ASP A 203 8.48 -5.53 21.82
N ARG A 204 8.40 -6.55 20.99
CA ARG A 204 9.50 -7.01 20.14
C ARG A 204 9.73 -6.17 18.89
N PHE A 205 8.75 -5.35 18.52
CA PHE A 205 8.77 -4.61 17.27
C PHE A 205 9.24 -3.17 17.41
N TRP A 206 9.88 -2.66 16.37
CA TRP A 206 9.79 -1.24 16.08
C TRP A 206 8.40 -0.93 15.55
N HIS A 207 7.84 0.20 15.97
CA HIS A 207 6.51 0.61 15.57
C HIS A 207 6.57 1.83 14.66
N LEU A 208 6.07 1.66 13.42
CA LEU A 208 5.92 2.73 12.46
C LEU A 208 4.44 2.97 12.20
N GLN A 209 4.01 4.22 12.32
CA GLN A 209 2.64 4.61 12.05
C GLN A 209 2.54 5.16 10.63
N ALA A 210 1.87 4.44 9.73
CA ALA A 210 1.51 4.96 8.43
C ALA A 210 0.20 5.76 8.51
N SER A 211 0.14 6.86 7.79
CA SER A 211 -1.07 7.68 7.61
C SER A 211 -1.48 7.70 6.14
N TRP A 212 -2.62 8.29 5.84
CA TRP A 212 -2.90 8.65 4.46
C TRP A 212 -1.88 9.68 3.97
N PRO A 213 -1.49 9.63 2.68
CA PRO A 213 -0.55 10.58 2.13
C PRO A 213 -1.03 12.03 2.30
N SER A 214 -0.08 12.96 2.39
CA SER A 214 -0.38 14.39 2.35
C SER A 214 -1.07 14.76 1.03
N PRO A 215 -1.85 15.85 0.98
CA PRO A 215 -2.52 16.27 -0.26
C PRO A 215 -1.56 16.48 -1.43
N GLU A 216 -0.34 16.92 -1.15
CA GLU A 216 0.72 17.14 -2.13
C GLU A 216 1.22 15.82 -2.72
N VAL A 217 1.50 14.84 -1.85
CA VAL A 217 1.92 13.48 -2.25
C VAL A 217 0.79 12.77 -2.97
N GLU A 218 -0.45 12.89 -2.49
CA GLU A 218 -1.62 12.27 -3.11
C GLU A 218 -1.91 12.85 -4.51
N THR A 219 -1.70 14.17 -4.69
CA THR A 219 -1.76 14.82 -6.01
C THR A 219 -0.75 14.20 -6.97
N ARG A 220 0.51 14.00 -6.53
CA ARG A 220 1.55 13.37 -7.35
C ARG A 220 1.21 11.91 -7.68
N ILE A 221 0.66 11.15 -6.72
CA ILE A 221 0.23 9.76 -6.94
C ILE A 221 -0.86 9.70 -8.02
N VAL A 222 -1.89 10.54 -7.89
CA VAL A 222 -3.02 10.57 -8.83
C VAL A 222 -2.54 10.97 -10.22
N LEU A 223 -1.71 12.02 -10.32
CA LEU A 223 -1.16 12.48 -11.60
C LEU A 223 -0.39 11.37 -12.31
N ALA A 224 0.55 10.72 -11.63
CA ALA A 224 1.36 9.63 -12.19
C ALA A 224 0.51 8.42 -12.63
N ARG A 225 -0.61 8.16 -11.98
CA ARG A 225 -1.53 7.07 -12.35
C ARG A 225 -2.42 7.44 -13.53
N CYS A 226 -2.96 8.66 -13.55
CA CYS A 226 -3.82 9.11 -14.65
C CYS A 226 -3.07 9.19 -15.99
N GLU A 227 -1.81 9.57 -15.99
CA GLU A 227 -0.95 9.59 -17.20
C GLU A 227 -0.79 8.22 -17.85
N ARG A 228 -0.86 7.13 -17.06
CA ARG A 228 -0.79 5.75 -17.57
C ARG A 228 -2.08 5.28 -18.24
N VAL A 229 -3.23 5.83 -17.86
CA VAL A 229 -4.55 5.34 -18.31
C VAL A 229 -4.82 5.71 -19.76
N VAL A 230 -4.40 6.90 -20.16
CA VAL A 230 -4.64 7.44 -21.50
C VAL A 230 -3.30 7.79 -22.13
N PRO A 231 -2.81 7.01 -23.12
CA PRO A 231 -1.59 7.36 -23.86
C PRO A 231 -1.73 8.75 -24.51
N GLY A 232 -0.80 9.65 -24.16
CA GLY A 232 -0.87 11.06 -24.56
C GLY A 232 -1.63 11.94 -23.56
N GLY A 233 -2.23 11.36 -22.52
CA GLY A 233 -2.90 12.05 -21.42
C GLY A 233 -4.16 12.82 -21.82
N LEU A 234 -4.77 13.47 -20.83
CA LEU A 234 -5.76 14.52 -21.07
C LEU A 234 -5.03 15.81 -21.43
N PRO A 235 -5.63 16.70 -22.25
CA PRO A 235 -4.96 17.97 -22.60
C PRO A 235 -4.65 18.81 -21.36
N ALA A 236 -3.45 19.39 -21.31
CA ALA A 236 -3.06 20.30 -20.23
C ALA A 236 -4.01 21.51 -20.14
N PRO A 237 -4.34 22.01 -18.94
CA PRO A 237 -3.86 21.66 -17.61
C PRO A 237 -4.76 20.61 -16.88
N THR A 238 -5.58 19.86 -17.59
CA THR A 238 -6.63 18.97 -17.04
C THR A 238 -6.09 17.93 -16.04
N PRO A 239 -4.96 17.23 -16.28
CA PRO A 239 -4.44 16.25 -15.34
C PRO A 239 -4.10 16.83 -13.97
N ASP A 240 -3.43 17.99 -13.94
CA ASP A 240 -3.06 18.69 -12.69
C ASP A 240 -4.29 19.14 -11.89
N ILE A 241 -5.29 19.69 -12.59
CA ILE A 241 -6.53 20.13 -11.95
C ILE A 241 -7.26 18.92 -11.38
N LEU A 242 -7.38 17.84 -12.14
CA LEU A 242 -8.01 16.59 -11.70
C LEU A 242 -7.31 16.05 -10.45
N ALA A 243 -5.98 15.95 -10.46
CA ALA A 243 -5.23 15.42 -9.34
C ALA A 243 -5.40 16.26 -8.05
N ARG A 244 -5.36 17.59 -8.16
CA ARG A 244 -5.61 18.50 -7.01
C ARG A 244 -7.05 18.40 -6.50
N CYS A 245 -8.03 18.34 -7.38
CA CYS A 245 -9.43 18.14 -7.01
C CYS A 245 -9.61 16.83 -6.26
N ALA A 246 -9.01 15.77 -6.75
CA ALA A 246 -9.07 14.44 -6.16
C ALA A 246 -8.44 14.40 -4.74
N ALA A 247 -7.27 14.98 -4.57
CA ALA A 247 -6.60 15.04 -3.26
C ALA A 247 -7.44 15.82 -2.23
N ARG A 248 -8.01 16.98 -2.62
CA ARG A 248 -8.91 17.76 -1.75
C ARG A 248 -10.19 17.00 -1.41
N PHE A 249 -10.77 16.31 -2.38
CA PHE A 249 -11.94 15.47 -2.17
C PHE A 249 -11.66 14.35 -1.18
N ALA A 250 -10.55 13.62 -1.33
CA ALA A 250 -10.17 12.58 -0.39
C ALA A 250 -9.96 13.12 1.02
N GLN A 251 -9.26 14.25 1.15
CA GLN A 251 -9.07 14.93 2.44
C GLN A 251 -10.39 15.30 3.09
N ALA A 252 -11.32 15.89 2.35
CA ALA A 252 -12.64 16.27 2.86
C ALA A 252 -13.43 15.06 3.39
N THR A 253 -13.36 13.91 2.71
CA THR A 253 -14.00 12.68 3.21
C THR A 253 -13.35 12.14 4.48
N ARG A 254 -12.06 12.33 4.68
CA ARG A 254 -11.30 11.87 5.86
C ARG A 254 -11.50 12.75 7.09
N MET A 255 -11.69 14.05 6.88
CA MET A 255 -11.86 15.06 7.94
C MET A 255 -13.33 15.27 8.36
N ASN A 256 -14.27 14.46 7.85
CA ASN A 256 -15.68 14.62 8.20
C ASN A 256 -15.94 14.23 9.68
N PRO A 257 -16.31 15.16 10.57
CA PRO A 257 -16.49 14.89 12.00
C PRO A 257 -17.69 13.97 12.29
N ALA A 258 -18.68 13.91 11.41
CA ALA A 258 -19.82 13.01 11.57
C ALA A 258 -19.44 11.52 11.58
N ARG A 259 -18.20 11.19 11.20
CA ARG A 259 -17.71 9.80 11.20
C ARG A 259 -17.39 9.28 12.59
N GLU A 260 -17.10 10.17 13.54
CA GLU A 260 -16.84 9.77 14.93
C GLU A 260 -18.14 9.44 15.68
N THR A 261 -19.27 10.04 15.28
CA THR A 261 -20.55 9.93 15.96
C THR A 261 -21.54 8.96 15.29
N ASP A 262 -21.54 8.83 13.97
CA ASP A 262 -22.59 8.14 13.20
C ASP A 262 -22.11 6.92 12.41
N PHE A 263 -21.01 6.31 12.82
CA PHE A 263 -20.46 5.12 12.16
C PHE A 263 -21.45 3.93 12.08
N ALA A 264 -22.43 3.90 12.97
CA ALA A 264 -23.41 2.83 13.07
C ALA A 264 -24.57 2.93 12.05
N SER A 265 -24.89 4.13 11.52
CA SER A 265 -26.01 4.32 10.60
C SER A 265 -25.69 3.94 9.15
N GLY A 266 -24.41 3.92 8.76
CA GLY A 266 -23.99 3.68 7.38
C GLY A 266 -24.31 4.82 6.41
N ASP A 267 -24.89 5.93 6.88
CA ASP A 267 -25.36 7.06 6.07
C ASP A 267 -24.27 8.11 5.82
N VAL A 268 -23.17 8.03 6.56
CA VAL A 268 -22.03 8.96 6.40
C VAL A 268 -21.05 8.40 5.36
N PRO A 269 -20.59 9.21 4.38
CA PRO A 269 -19.60 8.76 3.41
C PRO A 269 -18.34 8.26 4.09
N PRO A 270 -17.79 7.09 3.68
CA PRO A 270 -16.56 6.57 4.25
C PRO A 270 -15.35 7.45 3.90
N ALA A 271 -14.29 7.41 4.73
CA ALA A 271 -13.00 7.97 4.34
C ALA A 271 -12.49 7.28 3.09
N LEU A 272 -12.26 8.02 2.03
CA LEU A 272 -11.71 7.47 0.82
C LEU A 272 -10.23 7.09 1.03
N SER A 273 -9.94 5.82 0.86
CA SER A 273 -8.55 5.37 0.79
C SER A 273 -7.90 5.83 -0.49
N THR A 274 -6.58 6.04 -0.48
CA THR A 274 -5.81 6.37 -1.68
C THR A 274 -6.01 5.34 -2.80
N ARG A 275 -6.21 4.07 -2.47
CA ARG A 275 -6.56 3.01 -3.44
C ARG A 275 -7.88 3.28 -4.16
N VAL A 276 -8.92 3.67 -3.43
CA VAL A 276 -10.23 4.01 -4.02
C VAL A 276 -10.13 5.30 -4.83
N LEU A 277 -9.39 6.29 -4.34
CA LEU A 277 -9.15 7.55 -5.03
C LEU A 277 -8.47 7.35 -6.38
N ILE A 278 -7.39 6.55 -6.43
CA ILE A 278 -6.70 6.19 -7.67
C ILE A 278 -7.69 5.58 -8.66
N ARG A 279 -8.45 4.57 -8.23
CA ARG A 279 -9.45 3.91 -9.08
C ARG A 279 -10.49 4.89 -9.64
N LEU A 280 -11.00 5.78 -8.78
CA LEU A 280 -11.94 6.83 -9.18
C LEU A 280 -11.35 7.71 -10.28
N CYS A 281 -10.12 8.19 -10.08
CA CYS A 281 -9.45 9.07 -11.03
C CYS A 281 -9.09 8.38 -12.34
N GLU A 282 -8.67 7.12 -12.30
CA GLU A 282 -8.41 6.32 -13.50
C GLU A 282 -9.70 6.15 -14.33
N ILE A 283 -10.81 5.78 -13.69
CA ILE A 283 -12.11 5.66 -14.34
C ILE A 283 -12.55 7.01 -14.92
N LEU A 284 -12.47 8.09 -14.13
CA LEU A 284 -12.85 9.42 -14.57
C LEU A 284 -12.02 9.87 -15.78
N THR A 285 -10.71 9.68 -15.74
CA THR A 285 -9.79 10.00 -16.83
C THR A 285 -10.20 9.28 -18.13
N GLN A 286 -10.50 7.99 -18.05
CA GLN A 286 -10.93 7.21 -19.21
C GLN A 286 -12.28 7.64 -19.77
N LEU A 287 -13.25 7.96 -18.90
CA LEU A 287 -14.57 8.43 -19.31
C LEU A 287 -14.48 9.81 -19.98
N LEU A 288 -13.68 10.72 -19.46
CA LEU A 288 -13.44 12.04 -20.05
C LEU A 288 -12.75 11.92 -21.42
N ALA A 289 -11.74 11.05 -21.53
CA ALA A 289 -11.06 10.79 -22.80
C ALA A 289 -11.99 10.17 -23.84
N SER A 290 -13.02 9.42 -23.42
CA SER A 290 -14.05 8.88 -24.30
C SER A 290 -15.12 9.90 -24.69
N GLY A 291 -15.00 11.17 -24.29
CA GLY A 291 -15.92 12.25 -24.65
C GLY A 291 -17.23 12.28 -23.84
N ILE A 292 -17.31 11.56 -22.74
CA ILE A 292 -18.49 11.60 -21.85
C ILE A 292 -18.52 12.96 -21.13
N ALA A 293 -19.71 13.54 -20.99
CA ALA A 293 -19.88 14.82 -20.31
C ALA A 293 -19.34 14.75 -18.87
N PRO A 294 -18.61 15.80 -18.39
CA PRO A 294 -17.85 15.75 -17.13
C PRO A 294 -18.68 15.39 -15.90
N ASP A 295 -19.90 15.90 -15.78
CA ASP A 295 -20.84 15.59 -14.71
C ASP A 295 -21.28 14.12 -14.71
N GLN A 296 -21.60 13.59 -15.87
CA GLN A 296 -21.97 12.18 -16.06
C GLN A 296 -20.75 11.26 -15.81
N ALA A 297 -19.56 11.68 -16.28
CA ALA A 297 -18.33 10.96 -16.07
C ALA A 297 -17.99 10.85 -14.57
N LEU A 298 -18.10 11.96 -13.81
CA LEU A 298 -17.85 11.96 -12.36
C LEU A 298 -18.86 11.07 -11.63
N ALA A 299 -20.15 11.24 -11.88
CA ALA A 299 -21.18 10.43 -11.23
C ALA A 299 -20.98 8.92 -11.50
N ARG A 300 -20.61 8.56 -12.71
CA ARG A 300 -20.31 7.18 -13.08
C ARG A 300 -19.01 6.68 -12.42
N ALA A 301 -17.98 7.49 -12.37
CA ALA A 301 -16.72 7.14 -11.74
C ALA A 301 -16.89 6.89 -10.23
N VAL A 302 -17.63 7.75 -9.50
CA VAL A 302 -17.96 7.56 -8.08
C VAL A 302 -18.71 6.25 -7.86
N ARG A 303 -19.75 5.96 -8.66
CA ARG A 303 -20.49 4.71 -8.54
C ARG A 303 -19.62 3.48 -8.75
N LEU A 304 -18.79 3.48 -9.78
CA LEU A 304 -17.93 2.34 -10.12
C LEU A 304 -16.75 2.17 -9.14
N ALA A 305 -16.27 3.25 -8.56
CA ALA A 305 -15.17 3.18 -7.61
C ALA A 305 -15.59 2.65 -6.24
N ILE A 306 -16.77 3.05 -5.74
CA ILE A 306 -17.20 2.75 -4.38
C ILE A 306 -18.73 2.67 -4.22
N GLY A 307 -19.52 3.29 -5.10
CA GLY A 307 -20.93 3.58 -4.86
C GLY A 307 -21.82 2.37 -4.60
N SER A 308 -21.53 1.23 -5.23
CA SER A 308 -22.29 -0.02 -5.02
C SER A 308 -22.10 -0.64 -3.62
N ALA A 309 -21.15 -0.15 -2.82
CA ALA A 309 -20.88 -0.61 -1.46
C ALA A 309 -21.47 0.33 -0.39
N LEU A 310 -22.17 1.41 -0.80
CA LEU A 310 -22.72 2.43 0.09
C LEU A 310 -24.26 2.36 0.11
N THR A 311 -24.85 2.90 1.18
CA THR A 311 -26.27 3.23 1.19
C THR A 311 -26.56 4.34 0.18
N ASP A 312 -27.81 4.45 -0.28
CA ASP A 312 -28.19 5.49 -1.24
C ASP A 312 -27.89 6.89 -0.68
N GLN A 313 -28.13 7.12 0.60
CA GLN A 313 -27.88 8.39 1.26
C GLN A 313 -26.39 8.73 1.32
N ALA A 314 -25.53 7.79 1.75
CA ALA A 314 -24.09 7.97 1.74
C ALA A 314 -23.53 8.20 0.32
N CYS A 315 -24.09 7.50 -0.67
CA CYS A 315 -23.71 7.67 -2.06
C CYS A 315 -24.07 9.06 -2.59
N LEU A 316 -25.27 9.57 -2.28
CA LEU A 316 -25.69 10.92 -2.65
C LEU A 316 -24.80 11.98 -2.01
N ALA A 317 -24.56 11.89 -0.70
CA ALA A 317 -23.67 12.81 0.01
C ALA A 317 -22.24 12.81 -0.56
N LEU A 318 -21.74 11.62 -0.93
CA LEU A 318 -20.43 11.48 -1.57
C LEU A 318 -20.39 12.13 -2.96
N MET A 319 -21.47 11.99 -3.74
CA MET A 319 -21.60 12.63 -5.06
C MET A 319 -21.67 14.14 -4.97
N GLU A 320 -22.39 14.69 -4.00
CA GLU A 320 -22.47 16.14 -3.77
C GLU A 320 -21.10 16.69 -3.39
N LEU A 321 -20.40 16.02 -2.49
CA LEU A 321 -19.05 16.39 -2.08
C LEU A 321 -18.06 16.31 -3.26
N ALA A 322 -18.16 15.24 -4.08
CA ALA A 322 -17.36 15.11 -5.29
C ALA A 322 -17.66 16.24 -6.29
N ALA A 323 -18.93 16.55 -6.57
CA ALA A 323 -19.31 17.64 -7.47
C ALA A 323 -18.74 18.98 -7.03
N PHE A 324 -18.76 19.26 -5.72
CA PHE A 324 -18.16 20.47 -5.14
C PHE A 324 -16.66 20.56 -5.38
N HIS A 325 -15.91 19.49 -5.05
CA HIS A 325 -14.46 19.51 -5.17
C HIS A 325 -13.95 19.41 -6.61
N PHE A 326 -14.72 18.81 -7.53
CA PHE A 326 -14.36 18.70 -8.95
C PHE A 326 -14.89 19.84 -9.81
N ALA A 327 -15.61 20.81 -9.26
CA ALA A 327 -16.10 22.00 -9.98
C ALA A 327 -15.00 22.71 -10.79
N PRO A 328 -13.77 22.94 -10.26
CA PRO A 328 -12.70 23.59 -11.03
C PRO A 328 -12.28 22.80 -12.29
N LEU A 329 -12.36 21.46 -12.24
CA LEU A 329 -12.10 20.60 -13.40
C LEU A 329 -13.15 20.86 -14.50
N PHE A 330 -14.42 20.95 -14.14
CA PHE A 330 -15.52 21.18 -15.10
C PHE A 330 -15.46 22.56 -15.73
N GLU A 331 -15.10 23.58 -14.97
CA GLU A 331 -14.85 24.93 -15.48
C GLU A 331 -13.69 24.97 -16.49
N SER A 332 -12.61 24.27 -16.19
CA SER A 332 -11.45 24.14 -17.10
C SER A 332 -11.83 23.47 -18.42
N LEU A 333 -12.55 22.34 -18.35
CA LEU A 333 -13.02 21.62 -19.53
C LEU A 333 -14.02 22.44 -20.36
N GLY A 334 -14.92 23.15 -19.71
CA GLY A 334 -15.89 24.04 -20.38
C GLY A 334 -15.21 25.23 -21.08
N SER A 335 -14.17 25.80 -20.50
CA SER A 335 -13.38 26.87 -21.10
C SER A 335 -12.53 26.38 -22.27
N ALA A 336 -11.94 25.19 -22.16
CA ALA A 336 -11.17 24.54 -23.24
C ALA A 336 -12.06 24.25 -24.45
N ALA A 337 -13.28 23.72 -24.23
CA ALA A 337 -14.25 23.47 -25.29
C ALA A 337 -14.71 24.76 -26.03
N LYS A 338 -14.88 25.88 -25.29
CA LYS A 338 -15.17 27.19 -25.88
C LYS A 338 -14.01 27.74 -26.71
N LYS A 339 -12.76 27.51 -26.28
CA LYS A 339 -11.57 27.97 -27.00
C LYS A 339 -11.36 27.17 -28.29
N CYS A 340 -11.56 25.86 -28.26
CA CYS A 340 -11.55 25.02 -29.48
C CYS A 340 -12.64 25.43 -30.49
N ARG A 341 -13.86 25.71 -30.01
CA ARG A 341 -14.95 26.18 -30.90
C ARG A 341 -14.67 27.57 -31.50
N ARG A 342 -13.93 28.45 -30.80
CA ARG A 342 -13.49 29.75 -31.34
C ARG A 342 -12.38 29.58 -32.39
N GLN A 343 -11.45 28.67 -32.19
CA GLN A 343 -10.38 28.38 -33.16
C GLN A 343 -10.87 27.69 -34.41
N ALA A 344 -11.91 26.84 -34.30
CA ALA A 344 -12.58 26.21 -35.44
C ALA A 344 -13.49 27.14 -36.26
N ARG A 345 -13.72 28.37 -35.79
CA ARG A 345 -14.49 29.42 -36.48
C ARG A 345 -13.60 30.54 -37.05
N LEU A 346 -12.36 30.25 -37.42
CA LEU A 346 -11.61 31.18 -38.27
C LEU A 346 -12.10 31.09 -39.71
N PRO A 347 -12.33 32.23 -40.38
CA PRO A 347 -13.06 32.29 -41.65
C PRO A 347 -12.23 31.67 -42.77
N THR A 348 -12.94 30.96 -43.65
CA THR A 348 -12.48 30.75 -45.03
C THR A 348 -12.19 32.13 -45.65
N LEU A 349 -10.93 32.35 -45.93
CA LEU A 349 -10.51 33.46 -46.74
C LEU A 349 -11.06 33.22 -48.17
N ASP A 350 -11.75 34.21 -48.68
CA ASP A 350 -12.17 34.34 -50.09
C ASP A 350 -10.98 34.26 -51.04
#